data_6fed71de7f8dfb79bdd63109ebc66bd8
#
_entry.id   6fed71de7f8dfb79bdd63109ebc66bd8
#
_cell.length_a   1.000
_cell.length_b   1.000
_cell.length_c   1.000
_cell.angle_alpha   90.00
_cell.angle_beta   90.00
_cell.angle_gamma   90.00
#
_symmetry.space_group_name_H-M   'P 1'
#
loop_
_entity.id
_entity.type
_entity.pdbx_description
1 polymer ?
#
loop_
_entity_poly.entity_id
_entity_poly.type
_entity_poly.pdbx_seq_one_letter_code
_entity_poly.pdbx_strand_id
1 'polypeptide(L)'
;MMIRSATALRNDYDGMVKLSTEKQEPIYLTRNGEGERVFLPIDLWEKRQAELELFAEMLRREQNKLAGAKTYSTADMRVESEELLREG
;
A
#
# COMPACT_ATOMS: atom_id res chain seq x y z
N MET A 1 -4.29 10.68 -9.56
CA MET A 1 -4.59 9.24 -9.77
C MET A 1 -4.78 8.99 -11.25
N MET A 2 -4.11 7.99 -11.78
CA MET A 2 -4.20 7.66 -13.21
C MET A 2 -5.04 6.40 -13.39
N ILE A 3 -5.94 6.42 -14.36
CA ILE A 3 -6.82 5.30 -14.67
C ILE A 3 -6.68 5.00 -16.17
N ARG A 4 -6.38 3.75 -16.48
CA ARG A 4 -6.24 3.29 -17.87
C ARG A 4 -6.91 1.93 -18.02
N SER A 5 -7.29 1.57 -19.24
CA SER A 5 -7.87 0.26 -19.49
C SER A 5 -6.79 -0.82 -19.55
N ALA A 6 -7.15 -2.05 -19.20
CA ALA A 6 -6.26 -3.19 -19.34
C ALA A 6 -5.83 -3.39 -20.81
N THR A 7 -6.72 -3.08 -21.75
CA THR A 7 -6.40 -3.13 -23.17
C THR A 7 -5.32 -2.13 -23.56
N ALA A 8 -5.35 -0.92 -22.98
CA ALA A 8 -4.31 0.09 -23.22
C ALA A 8 -2.93 -0.40 -22.76
N LEU A 9 -2.86 -1.09 -21.63
CA LEU A 9 -1.62 -1.69 -21.15
C LEU A 9 -1.11 -2.75 -22.11
N ARG A 10 -1.99 -3.62 -22.59
CA ARG A 10 -1.63 -4.68 -23.55
C ARG A 10 -1.08 -4.11 -24.85
N ASN A 11 -1.68 -3.04 -25.33
CA ASN A 11 -1.31 -2.44 -26.61
C ASN A 11 -0.05 -1.58 -26.53
N ASP A 12 0.24 -1.01 -25.37
CA ASP A 12 1.37 -0.10 -25.17
C ASP A 12 2.00 -0.28 -23.79
N TYR A 13 2.55 -1.45 -23.56
CA TYR A 13 3.21 -1.78 -22.31
C TYR A 13 4.36 -0.82 -21.99
N ASP A 14 5.23 -0.57 -22.97
CA ASP A 14 6.40 0.31 -22.78
C ASP A 14 5.99 1.74 -22.43
N GLY A 15 4.95 2.25 -23.09
CA GLY A 15 4.40 3.57 -22.78
C GLY A 15 3.84 3.66 -21.38
N MET A 16 3.19 2.60 -20.91
CA MET A 16 2.68 2.53 -19.53
C MET A 16 3.81 2.46 -18.51
N VAL A 17 4.86 1.69 -18.80
CA VAL A 17 6.06 1.63 -17.94
C VAL A 17 6.66 3.02 -17.81
N LYS A 18 6.87 3.71 -18.93
CA LYS A 18 7.42 5.05 -18.95
C LYS A 18 6.57 6.03 -18.16
N LEU A 19 5.26 6.01 -18.37
CA LEU A 19 4.31 6.88 -17.69
C LEU A 19 4.34 6.67 -16.17
N SER A 20 4.26 5.43 -15.71
CA SER A 20 4.27 5.12 -14.28
C SER A 20 5.60 5.48 -13.62
N THR A 21 6.70 5.29 -14.33
CA THR A 21 8.04 5.63 -13.83
C THR A 21 8.25 7.14 -13.75
N GLU A 22 7.88 7.89 -14.77
CA GLU A 22 8.03 9.34 -14.79
C GLU A 22 7.15 10.03 -13.76
N LYS A 23 5.92 9.58 -13.62
CA LYS A 23 4.97 10.17 -12.68
C LYS A 23 5.12 9.67 -11.26
N GLN A 24 5.78 8.51 -11.06
CA GLN A 24 5.89 7.86 -9.76
C GLN A 24 4.53 7.70 -9.09
N GLU A 25 3.53 7.30 -9.89
CA GLU A 25 2.17 7.09 -9.44
C GLU A 25 1.64 5.74 -9.93
N PRO A 26 0.80 5.08 -9.15
CA PRO A 26 0.12 3.87 -9.60
C PRO A 26 -0.84 4.17 -10.75
N ILE A 27 -0.94 3.26 -11.68
CA ILE A 27 -1.95 3.30 -12.73
C ILE A 27 -3.00 2.25 -12.41
N TYR A 28 -4.23 2.69 -12.21
CA TYR A 28 -5.35 1.78 -11.95
C TYR A 28 -5.85 1.25 -13.28
N LEU A 29 -5.81 -0.07 -13.42
CA LEU A 29 -6.26 -0.75 -14.63
C LEU A 29 -7.70 -1.18 -14.47
N THR A 30 -8.52 -0.83 -15.44
CA THR A 30 -9.93 -1.17 -15.44
C THR A 30 -10.26 -2.16 -16.55
N ARG A 31 -11.28 -2.96 -16.29
CA ARG A 31 -11.87 -3.85 -17.27
C ARG A 31 -13.38 -3.68 -17.20
N ASN A 32 -14.00 -3.35 -18.33
CA ASN A 32 -15.44 -3.07 -18.38
C ASN A 32 -15.87 -2.00 -17.37
N GLY A 33 -15.03 -0.99 -17.18
CA GLY A 33 -15.32 0.13 -16.27
C GLY A 33 -15.07 -0.16 -14.79
N GLU A 34 -14.65 -1.38 -14.45
CA GLU A 34 -14.35 -1.75 -13.06
C GLU A 34 -12.85 -1.87 -12.82
N GLY A 35 -12.39 -1.42 -11.66
CA GLY A 35 -11.01 -1.57 -11.25
C GLY A 35 -10.65 -3.05 -11.10
N GLU A 36 -9.60 -3.48 -11.75
CA GLU A 36 -9.15 -4.87 -11.74
C GLU A 36 -7.77 -5.04 -11.16
N ARG A 37 -6.84 -4.19 -11.53
CA ARG A 37 -5.44 -4.31 -11.13
C ARG A 37 -4.82 -2.94 -10.94
N VAL A 38 -3.66 -2.93 -10.30
CA VAL A 38 -2.83 -1.75 -10.17
C VAL A 38 -1.47 -2.04 -10.79
N PHE A 39 -1.01 -1.12 -11.62
CA PHE A 39 0.28 -1.18 -12.29
C PHE A 39 1.19 -0.09 -11.75
N LEU A 40 2.35 -0.46 -11.19
CA LEU A 40 3.29 0.49 -10.65
C LEU A 40 4.71 -0.09 -10.66
N PRO A 41 5.75 0.77 -10.66
CA PRO A 41 7.12 0.31 -10.57
C PRO A 41 7.39 -0.40 -9.23
N ILE A 42 8.26 -1.40 -9.25
CA ILE A 42 8.61 -2.16 -8.03
C ILE A 42 9.22 -1.24 -6.97
N ASP A 43 10.09 -0.32 -7.36
CA ASP A 43 10.71 0.63 -6.42
C ASP A 43 9.66 1.50 -5.72
N LEU A 44 8.63 1.94 -6.43
CA LEU A 44 7.52 2.68 -5.85
C LEU A 44 6.72 1.81 -4.88
N TRP A 45 6.46 0.57 -5.25
CA TRP A 45 5.78 -0.40 -4.39
C TRP A 45 6.55 -0.63 -3.10
N GLU A 46 7.85 -0.90 -3.20
CA GLU A 46 8.72 -1.13 -2.04
C GLU A 46 8.77 0.09 -1.12
N LYS A 47 8.86 1.28 -1.71
CA LYS A 47 8.84 2.53 -0.95
C LYS A 47 7.54 2.68 -0.15
N ARG A 48 6.41 2.42 -0.77
CA ARG A 48 5.11 2.51 -0.11
C ARG A 48 4.96 1.47 1.00
N GLN A 49 5.46 0.25 0.78
CA GLN A 49 5.46 -0.78 1.81
C GLN A 49 6.32 -0.37 3.00
N ALA A 50 7.50 0.19 2.76
CA ALA A 50 8.38 0.68 3.82
C ALA A 50 7.73 1.81 4.61
N GLU A 51 7.07 2.74 3.93
CA GLU A 51 6.35 3.85 4.58
C GLU A 51 5.21 3.33 5.46
N LEU A 52 4.45 2.34 4.99
CA LEU A 52 3.38 1.73 5.75
C LEU A 52 3.91 1.00 7.00
N GLU A 53 5.01 0.27 6.87
CA GLU A 53 5.65 -0.41 7.99
C GLU A 53 6.16 0.59 9.03
N LEU A 54 6.79 1.66 8.58
CA LEU A 54 7.25 2.72 9.47
C LEU A 54 6.08 3.38 10.20
N PHE A 55 5.01 3.68 9.49
CA PHE A 55 3.81 4.27 10.06
C PHE A 55 3.18 3.34 11.11
N ALA A 56 3.08 2.06 10.79
CA ALA A 56 2.57 1.06 11.74
C ALA A 56 3.44 0.98 13.00
N GLU A 57 4.76 1.03 12.85
CA GLU A 57 5.69 1.04 13.96
C GLU A 57 5.52 2.28 14.83
N MET A 58 5.37 3.44 14.22
CA MET A 58 5.14 4.69 14.93
C MET A 58 3.84 4.66 15.72
N LEU A 59 2.77 4.12 15.13
CA LEU A 59 1.49 3.94 15.81
C LEU A 59 1.60 2.99 16.98
N ARG A 60 2.33 1.90 16.84
CA ARG A 60 2.57 0.95 17.93
C ARG A 60 3.29 1.61 19.10
N ARG A 61 4.32 2.39 18.83
CA ARG A 61 5.06 3.14 19.85
C ARG A 61 4.15 4.12 20.59
N GLU A 62 3.31 4.83 19.86
CA GLU A 62 2.38 5.78 20.46
C GLU A 62 1.34 5.07 21.31
N GLN A 63 0.80 3.95 20.85
CA GLN A 63 -0.12 3.12 21.60
C GLN A 63 0.55 2.53 22.85
N ASN A 64 1.80 2.13 22.77
CA ASN A 64 2.55 1.61 23.90
C ASN A 64 2.76 2.67 24.97
N LYS A 65 3.01 3.92 24.61
CA LYS A 65 3.08 5.05 25.57
C LYS A 65 1.75 5.24 26.27
N LEU A 66 0.65 5.21 25.54
CA LEU A 66 -0.69 5.33 26.09
C LEU A 66 -1.05 4.12 26.97
N ALA A 67 -0.68 2.92 26.53
CA ALA A 67 -0.91 1.70 27.29
C ALA A 67 -0.08 1.63 28.57
N GLY A 68 1.09 2.26 28.59
CA GLY A 68 1.90 2.39 29.81
C GLY A 68 1.23 3.19 30.92
N ALA A 69 0.28 4.05 30.58
CA ALA A 69 -0.54 4.81 31.49
C ALA A 69 -1.87 4.13 31.84
N LYS A 70 -2.18 2.99 31.23
CA LYS A 70 -3.41 2.22 31.41
C LYS A 70 -3.09 0.75 31.63
N THR A 71 -4.09 -0.02 32.05
CA THR A 71 -3.96 -1.44 32.38
C THR A 71 -4.01 -2.37 31.18
N TYR A 72 -3.87 -1.87 29.97
CA TYR A 72 -3.86 -2.71 28.77
C TYR A 72 -2.54 -3.44 28.57
N SER A 73 -2.65 -4.71 28.16
CA SER A 73 -1.49 -5.49 27.79
C SER A 73 -0.99 -5.06 26.41
N THR A 74 0.30 -4.72 26.29
CA THR A 74 0.92 -4.42 25.01
C THR A 74 0.96 -5.62 24.08
N ALA A 75 0.96 -6.83 24.64
CA ALA A 75 0.92 -8.06 23.88
C ALA A 75 -0.40 -8.22 23.10
N ASP A 76 -1.52 -7.88 23.73
CA ASP A 76 -2.84 -7.96 23.07
C ASP A 76 -2.93 -7.00 21.89
N MET A 77 -2.41 -5.79 22.03
CA MET A 77 -2.38 -4.81 20.96
C MET A 77 -1.50 -5.25 19.78
N ARG A 78 -0.39 -5.92 20.06
CA ARG A 78 0.47 -6.48 19.02
C ARG A 78 -0.22 -7.56 18.21
N VAL A 79 -0.93 -8.46 18.86
CA VAL A 79 -1.65 -9.55 18.20
C VAL A 79 -2.67 -8.99 17.23
N GLU A 80 -3.47 -8.01 17.65
CA GLU A 80 -4.44 -7.35 16.79
C GLU A 80 -3.80 -6.68 15.58
N SER A 81 -2.69 -5.97 15.78
CA SER A 81 -1.98 -5.31 14.68
C SER A 81 -1.41 -6.30 13.68
N GLU A 82 -0.85 -7.40 14.14
CA GLU A 82 -0.32 -8.47 13.28
C GLU A 82 -1.42 -9.16 12.48
N GLU A 83 -2.56 -9.41 13.08
CA GLU A 83 -3.71 -9.99 12.39
C GLU A 83 -4.22 -9.07 11.28
N LEU A 84 -4.33 -7.79 11.54
CA LEU A 84 -4.74 -6.81 10.53
C LEU A 84 -3.77 -6.76 9.35
N LEU A 85 -2.47 -6.82 9.62
CA LEU A 85 -1.45 -6.82 8.58
C LEU A 85 -1.47 -8.11 7.75
N ARG A 86 -1.80 -9.23 8.34
CA ARG A 86 -1.91 -10.51 7.63
C ARG A 86 -3.13 -10.59 6.73
N GLU A 87 -4.22 -10.01 7.14
CA GLU A 87 -5.46 -9.97 6.37
C GLU A 87 -5.41 -8.93 5.24
N GLY A 88 -4.57 -7.97 5.35
CA GLY A 88 -4.32 -6.96 4.31
C GLY A 88 -3.37 -7.47 3.26
#